data_f1c63de74c863da2fba2490517c45cd5
#
_entry.id   f1c63de74c863da2fba2490517c45cd5
#
_cell.length_a   1.000
_cell.length_b   1.000
_cell.length_c   1.000
_cell.angle_alpha   90.00
_cell.angle_beta   90.00
_cell.angle_gamma   90.00
#
_symmetry.space_group_name_H-M   'P 1'
#
loop_
_entity.id
_entity.type
_entity.pdbx_description
1 polymer ?
#
loop_
_entity_poly.entity_id
_entity_poly.type
_entity_poly.pdbx_seq_one_letter_code
_entity_poly.pdbx_strand_id
1 'polypeptide(L)'
;MKYTIDELDKMEGHKFEYAVADLLRHNGYREVQVTQASNDYGIDILARRKNVKYAIQCKRYTGHVGNKAVQEAGLGMDFYHCDAAAVITNSSYTKQAVKLAETTGVRLWDRSFLISLSQNYKDDEYERPVRRPVERNLKIADVPEND
;
A
#
# COMPACT_ATOMS: atom_id res chain seq x y z
N MET A 1 3.05 9.75 16.53
CA MET A 1 3.46 9.23 15.19
C MET A 1 4.71 8.38 15.36
N LYS A 2 4.64 7.11 15.05
CA LYS A 2 5.79 6.22 15.26
C LYS A 2 6.82 6.33 14.14
N TYR A 3 6.34 6.42 12.91
CA TYR A 3 7.21 6.52 11.74
C TYR A 3 7.00 7.87 11.08
N THR A 4 8.07 8.62 10.88
CA THR A 4 7.97 9.83 10.06
C THR A 4 8.10 9.44 8.60
N ILE A 5 7.59 10.28 7.71
CA ILE A 5 7.72 10.00 6.29
C ILE A 5 9.19 9.98 5.85
N ASP A 6 10.02 10.82 6.48
CA ASP A 6 11.46 10.82 6.18
C ASP A 6 12.11 9.49 6.56
N GLU A 7 11.71 8.91 7.68
CA GLU A 7 12.22 7.59 8.08
C GLU A 7 11.78 6.52 7.09
N LEU A 8 10.51 6.56 6.68
CA LEU A 8 9.97 5.60 5.71
C LEU A 8 10.69 5.70 4.36
N ASP A 9 11.02 6.93 3.94
CA ASP A 9 11.73 7.16 2.68
C ASP A 9 13.12 6.51 2.65
N LYS A 10 13.72 6.32 3.81
CA LYS A 10 15.09 5.82 3.93
C LYS A 10 15.18 4.34 4.25
N MET A 11 14.05 3.69 4.45
CA MET A 11 14.04 2.27 4.81
C MET A 11 14.42 1.40 3.62
N GLU A 12 15.13 0.31 3.89
CA GLU A 12 15.30 -0.72 2.88
C GLU A 12 14.01 -1.52 2.75
N GLY A 13 13.89 -2.31 1.68
CA GLY A 13 12.65 -2.98 1.31
C GLY A 13 11.97 -3.75 2.43
N HIS A 14 12.70 -4.65 3.12
CA HIS A 14 12.09 -5.46 4.17
C HIS A 14 11.64 -4.63 5.37
N LYS A 15 12.44 -3.66 5.76
CA LYS A 15 12.05 -2.77 6.86
C LYS A 15 10.81 -1.97 6.49
N PHE A 16 10.73 -1.53 5.25
CA PHE A 16 9.56 -0.81 4.77
C PHE A 16 8.31 -1.68 4.83
N GLU A 17 8.41 -2.93 4.42
CA GLU A 17 7.29 -3.88 4.48
C GLU A 17 6.79 -4.07 5.91
N TYR A 18 7.69 -4.28 6.85
CA TYR A 18 7.30 -4.44 8.25
C TYR A 18 6.71 -3.16 8.84
N ALA A 19 7.26 -2.01 8.47
CA ALA A 19 6.71 -0.73 8.91
C ALA A 19 5.28 -0.53 8.38
N VAL A 20 5.05 -0.82 7.11
CA VAL A 20 3.72 -0.70 6.51
C VAL A 20 2.75 -1.67 7.19
N ALA A 21 3.18 -2.90 7.44
CA ALA A 21 2.33 -3.88 8.13
C ALA A 21 1.91 -3.37 9.52
N ASP A 22 2.87 -2.79 10.24
CA ASP A 22 2.60 -2.22 11.56
C ASP A 22 1.61 -1.05 11.48
N LEU A 23 1.81 -0.17 10.51
CA LEU A 23 0.89 0.95 10.27
C LEU A 23 -0.52 0.46 9.94
N LEU A 24 -0.63 -0.57 9.12
CA LEU A 24 -1.94 -1.12 8.76
C LEU A 24 -2.65 -1.69 9.99
N ARG A 25 -1.93 -2.43 10.84
CA ARG A 25 -2.52 -2.96 12.06
C ARG A 25 -3.11 -1.87 12.94
N HIS A 26 -2.42 -0.74 13.05
CA HIS A 26 -2.86 0.38 13.87
C HIS A 26 -3.92 1.24 13.20
N ASN A 27 -4.29 0.90 11.97
CA ASN A 27 -5.31 1.62 11.20
C ASN A 27 -6.51 0.75 10.86
N GLY A 28 -6.75 -0.29 11.66
CA GLY A 28 -7.98 -1.07 11.55
C GLY A 28 -7.91 -2.28 10.63
N TYR A 29 -6.72 -2.58 10.10
CA TYR A 29 -6.54 -3.80 9.31
C TYR A 29 -6.24 -4.97 10.26
N ARG A 30 -6.78 -6.12 9.93
CA ARG A 30 -6.63 -7.33 10.75
C ARG A 30 -5.91 -8.41 9.98
N GLU A 31 -5.40 -9.41 10.71
CA GLU A 31 -4.72 -10.56 10.12
C GLU A 31 -3.61 -10.11 9.17
N VAL A 32 -2.93 -9.03 9.54
CA VAL A 32 -1.86 -8.46 8.73
C VAL A 32 -0.64 -9.36 8.82
N GLN A 33 -0.16 -9.79 7.67
CA GLN A 33 0.91 -10.77 7.58
C GLN A 33 1.88 -10.38 6.49
N VAL A 34 3.17 -10.30 6.84
CA VAL A 34 4.23 -10.09 5.86
C VAL A 34 4.55 -11.44 5.23
N THR A 35 4.51 -11.52 3.91
CA THR A 35 4.81 -12.74 3.20
C THR A 35 6.33 -12.99 3.20
N GLN A 36 6.74 -14.23 3.02
CA GLN A 36 8.15 -14.56 3.05
C GLN A 36 8.71 -14.94 1.69
N ALA A 37 7.86 -15.26 0.76
CA ALA A 37 8.34 -15.88 -0.45
C ALA A 37 8.67 -14.84 -1.50
N SER A 38 9.86 -14.97 -2.08
CA SER A 38 10.31 -14.10 -3.14
C SER A 38 9.58 -14.37 -4.47
N ASN A 39 8.78 -15.41 -4.55
CA ASN A 39 8.09 -15.80 -5.78
C ASN A 39 6.59 -15.56 -5.75
N ASP A 40 6.14 -14.61 -4.95
CA ASP A 40 4.71 -14.40 -4.70
C ASP A 40 4.11 -13.29 -5.56
N TYR A 41 4.59 -13.16 -6.77
CA TYR A 41 4.09 -12.11 -7.68
C TYR A 41 4.17 -10.72 -7.06
N GLY A 42 5.20 -10.50 -6.25
CA GLY A 42 5.43 -9.19 -5.65
C GLY A 42 4.51 -8.82 -4.50
N ILE A 43 3.71 -9.76 -3.99
CA ILE A 43 2.86 -9.48 -2.83
C ILE A 43 3.70 -9.57 -1.58
N ASP A 44 3.72 -8.48 -0.82
CA ASP A 44 4.52 -8.36 0.40
C ASP A 44 3.69 -8.49 1.66
N ILE A 45 2.42 -8.14 1.61
CA ILE A 45 1.54 -8.15 2.77
C ILE A 45 0.17 -8.69 2.38
N LEU A 46 -0.38 -9.53 3.26
CA LEU A 46 -1.78 -9.94 3.22
C LEU A 46 -2.46 -9.28 4.42
N ALA A 47 -3.65 -8.75 4.22
CA ALA A 47 -4.37 -8.07 5.29
C ALA A 47 -5.87 -8.15 5.04
N ARG A 48 -6.63 -7.94 6.10
CA ARG A 48 -8.08 -7.97 6.02
C ARG A 48 -8.64 -6.71 6.67
N ARG A 49 -9.62 -6.11 6.01
CA ARG A 49 -10.34 -4.99 6.61
C ARG A 49 -11.82 -5.16 6.28
N LYS A 50 -12.64 -5.17 7.32
CA LYS A 50 -14.04 -5.54 7.17
C LYS A 50 -14.10 -6.93 6.54
N ASN A 51 -14.80 -7.12 5.45
CA ASN A 51 -14.89 -8.42 4.81
C ASN A 51 -14.03 -8.53 3.55
N VAL A 52 -13.07 -7.62 3.40
CA VAL A 52 -12.22 -7.58 2.21
C VAL A 52 -10.82 -8.08 2.56
N LYS A 53 -10.37 -9.07 1.80
CA LYS A 53 -9.02 -9.60 1.92
C LYS A 53 -8.16 -8.97 0.83
N TYR A 54 -7.06 -8.36 1.26
CA TYR A 54 -6.16 -7.59 0.40
C TYR A 54 -4.85 -8.31 0.15
N ALA A 55 -4.42 -8.30 -1.11
CA ALA A 55 -3.04 -8.62 -1.47
C ALA A 55 -2.33 -7.29 -1.77
N ILE A 56 -1.26 -7.00 -1.03
CA ILE A 56 -0.63 -5.69 -1.06
C ILE A 56 0.84 -5.81 -1.47
N GLN A 57 1.23 -5.02 -2.46
CA GLN A 57 2.62 -4.89 -2.87
C GLN A 57 3.18 -3.57 -2.34
N CYS A 58 4.36 -3.63 -1.73
CA CYS A 58 5.02 -2.46 -1.17
C CYS A 58 6.13 -1.99 -2.12
N LYS A 59 6.17 -0.70 -2.41
CA LYS A 59 7.19 -0.10 -3.29
C LYS A 59 7.79 1.15 -2.64
N ARG A 60 8.97 0.99 -2.03
CA ARG A 60 9.72 2.15 -1.54
C ARG A 60 10.60 2.64 -2.69
N TYR A 61 10.20 3.74 -3.29
CA TYR A 61 10.83 4.29 -4.49
C TYR A 61 11.25 5.74 -4.27
N THR A 62 12.24 6.16 -5.03
CA THR A 62 12.55 7.59 -5.18
C THR A 62 11.88 8.18 -6.41
N GLY A 63 11.63 7.36 -7.42
CA GLY A 63 10.89 7.75 -8.62
C GLY A 63 9.45 7.31 -8.58
N HIS A 64 8.79 7.37 -9.72
CA HIS A 64 7.37 7.01 -9.83
C HIS A 64 7.21 5.53 -10.11
N VAL A 65 6.20 4.93 -9.50
CA VAL A 65 5.91 3.50 -9.64
C VAL A 65 5.12 3.29 -10.94
N GLY A 66 5.60 2.36 -11.76
CA GLY A 66 5.02 2.09 -13.05
C GLY A 66 4.00 0.96 -13.07
N ASN A 67 3.51 0.65 -14.27
CA ASN A 67 2.43 -0.31 -14.46
C ASN A 67 2.81 -1.75 -14.13
N LYS A 68 4.09 -2.09 -14.10
CA LYS A 68 4.50 -3.45 -13.72
C LYS A 68 4.03 -3.81 -12.33
N ALA A 69 4.11 -2.87 -11.38
CA ALA A 69 3.63 -3.10 -10.01
C ALA A 69 2.13 -3.39 -9.99
N VAL A 70 1.37 -2.69 -10.82
CA VAL A 70 -0.07 -2.90 -10.91
C VAL A 70 -0.38 -4.31 -11.45
N GLN A 71 0.35 -4.74 -12.47
CA GLN A 71 0.19 -6.07 -13.06
C GLN A 71 0.52 -7.16 -12.04
N GLU A 72 1.63 -7.01 -11.33
CA GLU A 72 2.06 -7.97 -10.33
C GLU A 72 1.05 -8.07 -9.19
N ALA A 73 0.52 -6.94 -8.74
CA ALA A 73 -0.48 -6.93 -7.67
C ALA A 73 -1.75 -7.67 -8.09
N GLY A 74 -2.20 -7.48 -9.33
CA GLY A 74 -3.37 -8.18 -9.84
C GLY A 74 -3.18 -9.69 -9.90
N LEU A 75 -2.01 -10.12 -10.37
CA LEU A 75 -1.68 -11.55 -10.42
C LEU A 75 -1.60 -12.14 -9.02
N GLY A 76 -0.99 -11.41 -8.10
CA GLY A 76 -0.86 -11.86 -6.73
C GLY A 76 -2.20 -11.98 -6.02
N MET A 77 -3.13 -11.09 -6.34
CA MET A 77 -4.50 -11.16 -5.82
C MET A 77 -5.12 -12.52 -6.16
N ASP A 78 -4.99 -12.93 -7.42
CA ASP A 78 -5.54 -14.22 -7.86
C ASP A 78 -4.81 -15.39 -7.21
N PHE A 79 -3.50 -15.30 -7.11
CA PHE A 79 -2.70 -16.37 -6.52
C PHE A 79 -3.09 -16.62 -5.05
N TYR A 80 -3.31 -15.55 -4.30
CA TYR A 80 -3.67 -15.66 -2.88
C TYR A 80 -5.16 -15.72 -2.62
N HIS A 81 -5.97 -15.73 -3.68
CA HIS A 81 -7.45 -15.75 -3.55
C HIS A 81 -7.96 -14.59 -2.72
N CYS A 82 -7.42 -13.41 -2.97
CA CYS A 82 -7.84 -12.20 -2.28
C CYS A 82 -8.97 -11.50 -3.03
N ASP A 83 -9.67 -10.63 -2.32
CA ASP A 83 -10.80 -9.88 -2.89
C ASP A 83 -10.35 -8.59 -3.57
N ALA A 84 -9.22 -8.06 -3.16
CA ALA A 84 -8.70 -6.81 -3.67
C ALA A 84 -7.19 -6.85 -3.73
N ALA A 85 -6.63 -6.07 -4.65
CA ALA A 85 -5.19 -5.87 -4.76
C ALA A 85 -4.88 -4.40 -4.55
N ALA A 86 -3.73 -4.13 -3.93
CA ALA A 86 -3.26 -2.77 -3.72
C ALA A 86 -1.75 -2.70 -3.91
N VAL A 87 -1.27 -1.55 -4.33
CA VAL A 87 0.14 -1.20 -4.28
C VAL A 87 0.24 -0.01 -3.33
N ILE A 88 1.19 -0.06 -2.39
CA ILE A 88 1.45 1.06 -1.50
C ILE A 88 2.88 1.55 -1.70
N THR A 89 3.06 2.86 -1.78
CA THR A 89 4.36 3.46 -2.03
C THR A 89 4.54 4.74 -1.21
N ASN A 90 5.79 5.06 -0.94
CA ASN A 90 6.17 6.36 -0.38
C ASN A 90 6.25 7.45 -1.45
N SER A 91 5.98 7.10 -2.70
CA SER A 91 6.12 7.99 -3.85
C SER A 91 4.77 8.18 -4.54
N SER A 92 4.78 8.31 -5.84
CA SER A 92 3.60 8.49 -6.67
C SER A 92 3.63 7.48 -7.83
N TYR A 93 2.67 7.57 -8.72
CA TYR A 93 2.49 6.61 -9.81
C TYR A 93 2.56 7.30 -11.17
N THR A 94 3.02 6.56 -12.17
CA THR A 94 2.99 7.05 -13.55
C THR A 94 1.54 7.08 -14.05
N LYS A 95 1.31 7.86 -15.12
CA LYS A 95 -0.01 7.90 -15.76
C LYS A 95 -0.42 6.52 -16.24
N GLN A 96 0.53 5.74 -16.76
CA GLN A 96 0.24 4.40 -17.24
C GLN A 96 -0.22 3.49 -16.10
N ALA A 97 0.43 3.60 -14.94
CA ALA A 97 0.02 2.82 -13.77
C ALA A 97 -1.40 3.17 -13.34
N VAL A 98 -1.72 4.47 -13.27
CA VAL A 98 -3.07 4.92 -12.89
C VAL A 98 -4.10 4.44 -13.89
N LYS A 99 -3.79 4.55 -15.17
CA LYS A 99 -4.69 4.09 -16.24
C LYS A 99 -4.97 2.59 -16.14
N LEU A 100 -3.92 1.80 -15.92
CA LEU A 100 -4.09 0.35 -15.77
C LEU A 100 -4.89 0.02 -14.51
N ALA A 101 -4.65 0.73 -13.41
CA ALA A 101 -5.37 0.50 -12.17
C ALA A 101 -6.86 0.82 -12.31
N GLU A 102 -7.21 1.87 -13.07
CA GLU A 102 -8.62 2.18 -13.36
C GLU A 102 -9.32 1.04 -14.08
N THR A 103 -8.59 0.35 -14.97
CA THR A 103 -9.13 -0.77 -15.74
C THR A 103 -9.23 -2.05 -14.90
N THR A 104 -8.21 -2.33 -14.10
CA THR A 104 -8.09 -3.60 -13.38
C THR A 104 -8.71 -3.59 -11.99
N GLY A 105 -8.96 -2.41 -11.44
CA GLY A 105 -9.45 -2.29 -10.07
C GLY A 105 -8.37 -2.35 -9.00
N VAL A 106 -7.10 -2.47 -9.36
CA VAL A 106 -6.01 -2.43 -8.40
C VAL A 106 -5.98 -1.06 -7.74
N ARG A 107 -5.90 -1.04 -6.41
CA ARG A 107 -5.87 0.21 -5.64
C ARG A 107 -4.46 0.74 -5.56
N LEU A 108 -4.31 2.02 -5.77
CA LEU A 108 -3.01 2.68 -5.71
C LEU A 108 -2.98 3.59 -4.49
N TRP A 109 -2.24 3.16 -3.48
CA TRP A 109 -2.04 3.90 -2.24
C TRP A 109 -0.72 4.65 -2.34
N ASP A 110 -0.81 5.96 -2.37
CA ASP A 110 0.33 6.83 -2.61
C ASP A 110 0.94 7.39 -1.32
N ARG A 111 1.87 8.33 -1.49
CA ARG A 111 2.53 8.99 -0.37
C ARG A 111 1.53 9.63 0.60
N SER A 112 0.48 10.26 0.09
CA SER A 112 -0.53 10.88 0.93
C SER A 112 -1.22 9.85 1.83
N PHE A 113 -1.57 8.70 1.27
CA PHE A 113 -2.18 7.63 2.05
C PHE A 113 -1.21 7.10 3.11
N LEU A 114 0.05 6.89 2.74
CA LEU A 114 1.08 6.43 3.66
C LEU A 114 1.26 7.42 4.82
N ILE A 115 1.29 8.72 4.52
CA ILE A 115 1.38 9.75 5.55
C ILE A 115 0.16 9.68 6.48
N SER A 116 -1.04 9.49 5.95
CA SER A 116 -2.24 9.40 6.77
C SER A 116 -2.21 8.19 7.70
N LEU A 117 -1.69 7.07 7.24
CA LEU A 117 -1.50 5.89 8.10
C LEU A 117 -0.56 6.20 9.25
N SER A 118 0.52 6.92 8.97
CA SER A 118 1.50 7.29 9.98
C SER A 118 0.91 8.28 10.99
N GLN A 119 0.15 9.26 10.52
CA GLN A 119 -0.47 10.25 11.39
C GLN A 119 -1.52 9.66 12.32
N ASN A 120 -2.18 8.59 11.89
CA ASN A 120 -3.21 7.93 12.70
C ASN A 120 -2.65 6.84 13.61
N TYR A 121 -1.34 6.59 13.57
CA TYR A 121 -0.72 5.59 14.42
C TYR A 121 -0.77 6.04 15.87
N LYS A 122 -1.16 5.13 16.77
CA LYS A 122 -1.15 5.33 18.21
C LYS A 122 -0.14 4.39 18.83
N ASP A 123 0.67 4.89 19.77
CA ASP A 123 1.61 4.05 20.48
C ASP A 123 0.89 3.03 21.37
N ASP A 124 -0.30 3.39 21.83
CA ASP A 124 -1.15 2.46 22.56
C ASP A 124 -1.88 1.57 21.53
N GLU A 125 -1.40 0.37 21.40
CA GLU A 125 -1.92 -0.57 20.42
C GLU A 125 -3.36 -1.00 20.67
N TYR A 126 -3.87 -0.77 21.88
CA TYR A 126 -5.24 -1.15 22.23
C TYR A 126 -6.25 -0.10 21.85
N GLU A 127 -5.82 1.10 21.57
CA GLU A 127 -6.72 2.15 21.19
C GLU A 127 -7.02 2.10 19.71
N ARG A 128 -8.30 2.29 19.39
CA ARG A 128 -8.68 2.40 17.98
C ARG A 128 -8.25 3.77 17.45
N PRO A 129 -7.85 3.83 16.18
CA PRO A 129 -7.58 5.14 15.58
C PRO A 129 -8.80 6.06 15.72
N VAL A 130 -8.55 7.32 16.04
CA VAL A 130 -9.63 8.30 16.19
C VAL A 130 -10.40 8.46 14.88
N ARG A 131 -9.70 8.37 13.77
CA ARG A 131 -10.35 8.35 12.47
C ARG A 131 -9.49 7.52 11.53
N ARG A 132 -10.16 6.93 10.54
CA ARG A 132 -9.50 6.09 9.58
C ARG A 132 -8.90 6.93 8.45
N PRO A 133 -7.77 6.50 7.88
CA PRO A 133 -7.24 7.17 6.72
C PRO A 133 -8.23 7.06 5.56
N VAL A 134 -8.30 8.13 4.78
CA VAL A 134 -9.17 8.16 3.61
C VAL A 134 -8.38 7.66 2.41
N GLU A 135 -8.79 6.51 1.91
CA GLU A 135 -8.26 5.99 0.66
C GLU A 135 -8.86 6.79 -0.49
N ARG A 136 -8.01 7.32 -1.33
CA ARG A 136 -8.46 8.07 -2.50
C ARG A 136 -8.16 7.28 -3.76
N ASN A 137 -9.18 7.06 -4.58
CA ASN A 137 -8.98 6.43 -5.88
C ASN A 137 -8.35 7.43 -6.83
N LEU A 138 -7.11 7.16 -7.22
CA LEU A 138 -6.38 8.03 -8.14
C LEU A 138 -6.97 7.94 -9.54
N LYS A 139 -7.04 9.08 -10.22
CA LYS A 139 -7.50 9.17 -11.60
C LYS A 139 -6.40 9.82 -12.44
N ILE A 140 -6.49 9.64 -13.74
CA ILE A 140 -5.49 10.22 -14.66
C ILE A 140 -5.33 11.71 -14.44
N ALA A 141 -6.42 12.41 -14.16
CA ALA A 141 -6.37 13.86 -13.91
C ALA A 141 -5.54 14.25 -12.68
N ASP A 142 -5.32 13.30 -11.75
CA ASP A 142 -4.55 13.56 -10.54
C ASP A 142 -3.04 13.43 -10.76
N VAL A 143 -2.61 12.95 -11.92
CA VAL A 143 -1.19 12.68 -12.21
C VAL A 143 -0.62 13.85 -13.01
N PRO A 144 0.50 14.43 -12.55
CA PRO A 144 1.14 15.52 -13.31
C PRO A 144 1.54 15.06 -14.71
N GLU A 145 1.50 15.99 -15.66
CA GLU A 145 1.78 15.66 -17.05
C GLU A 145 3.20 15.15 -17.29
N ASN A 146 4.13 15.57 -16.47
CA ASN A 146 5.54 15.21 -16.64
C ASN A 146 5.94 13.88 -16.02
N ASP A 147 5.00 13.14 -15.51
CA ASP A 147 5.29 11.84 -14.87
C ASP A 147 5.28 10.68 -15.84
#